data_b5b8366d8c1283fd649126bf53121df5
#
_entry.id   b5b8366d8c1283fd649126bf53121df5
#
_cell.length_a   1.000
_cell.length_b   1.000
_cell.length_c   1.000
_cell.angle_alpha   90.00
_cell.angle_beta   90.00
_cell.angle_gamma   90.00
#
_symmetry.space_group_name_H-M   'P 1'
#
loop_
_entity.id
_entity.type
_entity.pdbx_description
1 polymer ?
#
loop_
_entity_poly.entity_id
_entity_poly.type
_entity_poly.pdbx_seq_one_letter_code
_entity_poly.pdbx_strand_id
1 'polypeptide(L)'
;MQLEIAQSTPTAASVGRLVQAHYGLGEVVESEFLRRSFNQVYRLRLADGRQVVARLSAQRPRGAPNVQFEAQVLSHLAAQGIQVSRCLRTAGGSVAVRVALPEGECALMVFEFLEGEFTGESTEDIQAFARGLAVLHAAGDSYRGAASAYVLDLDYLLLSPLENLLRAPSMTSELQPQFEELGRRLHERIQSLGDLTRVLCHGDAHGMNNFIVPSAQGGREAVFFDFDEAGPGYLAYELAVYPWVLWPRSPDEAPGEKVLRRWRDFLGAYREARPVAEADLRAIAPFMAVRQFWLLGEYAGRVPQWGSQAMPTSYLRRQAAMLRQWESLTLPLSL
;
A
#
# COMPACT_ATOMS: atom_id res chain seq x y z
N MET A 1 -35.66 10.73 15.23
CA MET A 1 -35.06 9.69 14.33
C MET A 1 -33.57 10.00 14.21
N GLN A 2 -32.69 9.09 14.61
CA GLN A 2 -31.25 9.26 14.50
C GLN A 2 -30.80 8.65 13.15
N LEU A 3 -29.99 9.38 12.36
CA LEU A 3 -29.46 8.88 11.11
C LEU A 3 -28.25 8.00 11.40
N GLU A 4 -28.10 6.92 10.65
CA GLU A 4 -26.88 6.13 10.62
C GLU A 4 -25.82 6.88 9.81
N ILE A 5 -24.57 6.84 10.29
CA ILE A 5 -23.43 7.52 9.66
C ILE A 5 -22.57 6.46 8.96
N ALA A 6 -22.50 6.54 7.65
CA ALA A 6 -21.70 5.62 6.85
C ALA A 6 -20.19 5.85 7.01
N GLN A 7 -19.77 7.10 7.22
CA GLN A 7 -18.38 7.47 7.48
C GLN A 7 -18.31 8.87 8.09
N SER A 8 -17.55 9.01 9.17
CA SER A 8 -17.29 10.29 9.84
C SER A 8 -15.81 10.72 9.64
N THR A 9 -15.54 12.00 9.87
CA THR A 9 -14.18 12.55 9.92
C THR A 9 -14.05 13.34 11.22
N PRO A 10 -13.34 12.79 12.23
CA PRO A 10 -13.04 13.54 13.44
C PRO A 10 -12.30 14.85 13.13
N THR A 11 -12.58 15.89 13.89
CA THR A 11 -11.84 17.16 13.76
C THR A 11 -10.38 16.95 14.17
N ALA A 12 -9.46 17.66 13.53
CA ALA A 12 -8.05 17.58 13.86
C ALA A 12 -7.80 17.90 15.35
N ALA A 13 -8.48 18.89 15.89
CA ALA A 13 -8.40 19.25 17.31
C ALA A 13 -8.83 18.10 18.25
N SER A 14 -9.85 17.30 17.88
CA SER A 14 -10.27 16.15 18.70
C SER A 14 -9.23 15.03 18.67
N VAL A 15 -8.61 14.78 17.52
CA VAL A 15 -7.52 13.80 17.38
C VAL A 15 -6.30 14.27 18.17
N GLY A 16 -5.94 15.56 18.10
CA GLY A 16 -4.84 16.12 18.89
C GLY A 16 -5.03 15.91 20.40
N ARG A 17 -6.24 16.20 20.93
CA ARG A 17 -6.56 15.94 22.34
C ARG A 17 -6.46 14.45 22.71
N LEU A 18 -6.91 13.57 21.83
CA LEU A 18 -6.82 12.14 22.05
C LEU A 18 -5.36 11.64 22.11
N VAL A 19 -4.50 12.13 21.19
CA VAL A 19 -3.07 11.83 21.21
C VAL A 19 -2.42 12.38 22.46
N GLN A 20 -2.68 13.62 22.84
CA GLN A 20 -2.15 14.21 24.07
C GLN A 20 -2.54 13.41 25.32
N ALA A 21 -3.78 12.93 25.39
CA ALA A 21 -4.27 12.16 26.54
C ALA A 21 -3.63 10.76 26.66
N HIS A 22 -3.26 10.13 25.54
CA HIS A 22 -2.86 8.73 25.54
C HIS A 22 -1.38 8.47 25.26
N TYR A 23 -0.63 9.40 24.60
CA TYR A 23 0.71 9.08 24.12
C TYR A 23 1.86 9.64 24.96
N GLY A 24 1.60 10.49 25.95
CA GLY A 24 2.66 11.03 26.79
C GLY A 24 3.73 11.84 26.04
N LEU A 25 3.37 12.41 24.89
CA LEU A 25 4.29 13.16 24.01
C LEU A 25 4.43 14.63 24.41
N GLY A 26 3.66 15.09 25.38
CA GLY A 26 3.54 16.49 25.77
C GLY A 26 2.31 17.16 25.15
N GLU A 27 2.25 18.50 25.25
CA GLU A 27 1.13 19.30 24.77
C GLU A 27 1.12 19.35 23.23
N VAL A 28 -0.06 19.11 22.65
CA VAL A 28 -0.31 19.28 21.21
C VAL A 28 -0.80 20.73 20.99
N VAL A 29 0.02 21.56 20.37
CA VAL A 29 -0.26 22.99 20.13
C VAL A 29 -0.91 23.26 18.78
N GLU A 30 -0.78 22.34 17.82
CA GLU A 30 -1.41 22.47 16.51
C GLU A 30 -1.82 21.09 15.98
N SER A 31 -2.96 21.04 15.32
CA SER A 31 -3.51 19.83 14.72
C SER A 31 -4.08 20.15 13.35
N GLU A 32 -3.65 19.41 12.34
CA GLU A 32 -4.06 19.57 10.95
C GLU A 32 -4.57 18.26 10.38
N PHE A 33 -5.71 18.30 9.70
CA PHE A 33 -6.20 17.17 8.90
C PHE A 33 -5.52 17.20 7.53
N LEU A 34 -4.72 16.17 7.22
CA LEU A 34 -3.98 16.11 5.96
C LEU A 34 -4.80 15.51 4.83
N ARG A 35 -5.36 14.34 5.06
CA ARG A 35 -6.11 13.62 4.01
C ARG A 35 -7.01 12.53 4.56
N ARG A 36 -8.00 12.16 3.75
CA ARG A 36 -8.80 10.95 3.89
C ARG A 36 -8.73 10.15 2.59
N SER A 37 -8.30 8.89 2.71
CA SER A 37 -8.40 7.88 1.67
C SER A 37 -8.90 6.58 2.31
N PHE A 38 -8.13 5.53 2.32
CA PHE A 38 -8.39 4.33 3.12
C PHE A 38 -8.24 4.60 4.62
N ASN A 39 -7.33 5.47 4.99
CA ASN A 39 -7.14 5.96 6.35
C ASN A 39 -7.38 7.47 6.42
N GLN A 40 -7.55 7.98 7.63
CA GLN A 40 -7.59 9.40 7.92
C GLN A 40 -6.26 9.78 8.58
N VAL A 41 -5.57 10.78 8.03
CA VAL A 41 -4.21 11.14 8.43
C VAL A 41 -4.19 12.58 8.90
N TYR A 42 -3.54 12.80 10.05
CA TYR A 42 -3.42 14.10 10.72
C TYR A 42 -1.96 14.38 11.04
N ARG A 43 -1.55 15.62 10.90
CA ARG A 43 -0.28 16.14 11.40
C ARG A 43 -0.51 16.86 12.72
N LEU A 44 0.33 16.57 13.72
CA LEU A 44 0.27 17.22 15.02
C LEU A 44 1.64 17.82 15.33
N ARG A 45 1.64 19.07 15.82
CA ARG A 45 2.85 19.75 16.31
C ARG A 45 2.79 19.84 17.83
N LEU A 46 3.86 19.43 18.47
CA LEU A 46 4.02 19.44 19.92
C LEU A 46 4.62 20.79 20.41
N ALA A 47 4.44 21.10 21.67
CA ALA A 47 4.96 22.34 22.26
C ALA A 47 6.50 22.44 22.21
N ASP A 48 7.22 21.31 22.18
CA ASP A 48 8.67 21.24 22.02
C ASP A 48 9.15 21.38 20.57
N GLY A 49 8.24 21.62 19.63
CA GLY A 49 8.51 21.79 18.20
C GLY A 49 8.51 20.51 17.38
N ARG A 50 8.56 19.32 17.99
CA ARG A 50 8.44 18.05 17.26
C ARG A 50 7.10 17.94 16.56
N GLN A 51 7.11 17.20 15.43
CA GLN A 51 5.90 16.84 14.71
C GLN A 51 5.70 15.32 14.76
N VAL A 52 4.44 14.90 14.72
CA VAL A 52 4.05 13.48 14.62
C VAL A 52 2.87 13.34 13.66
N VAL A 53 2.71 12.14 13.11
CA VAL A 53 1.57 11.78 12.25
C VAL A 53 0.63 10.87 13.04
N ALA A 54 -0.64 11.25 13.13
CA ALA A 54 -1.68 10.39 13.69
C ALA A 54 -2.52 9.81 12.54
N ARG A 55 -2.71 8.48 12.52
CA ARG A 55 -3.50 7.76 11.52
C ARG A 55 -4.64 7.01 12.20
N LEU A 56 -5.87 7.31 11.74
CA LEU A 56 -7.06 6.55 12.08
C LEU A 56 -7.33 5.53 10.97
N SER A 57 -7.31 4.26 11.33
CA SER A 57 -7.55 3.13 10.44
C SER A 57 -8.83 2.40 10.85
N ALA A 58 -9.84 2.41 9.99
CA ALA A 58 -11.07 1.68 10.19
C ALA A 58 -10.96 0.22 9.72
N GLN A 59 -11.95 -0.60 10.10
CA GLN A 59 -12.12 -1.91 9.52
C GLN A 59 -12.39 -1.80 8.01
N ARG A 60 -11.80 -2.69 7.24
CA ARG A 60 -11.93 -2.79 5.78
C ARG A 60 -12.62 -4.09 5.38
N PRO A 61 -12.96 -4.30 4.09
CA PRO A 61 -13.44 -5.60 3.60
C PRO A 61 -12.53 -6.78 3.99
N ARG A 62 -11.24 -6.54 4.09
CA ARG A 62 -10.22 -7.51 4.54
C ARG A 62 -10.18 -7.78 6.05
N GLY A 63 -10.92 -7.04 6.86
CA GLY A 63 -10.92 -7.13 8.31
C GLY A 63 -10.32 -5.93 9.05
N ALA A 64 -9.95 -6.14 10.31
CA ALA A 64 -9.39 -5.11 11.17
C ALA A 64 -7.96 -4.68 10.74
N PRO A 65 -7.53 -3.46 11.08
CA PRO A 65 -6.16 -3.00 10.86
C PRO A 65 -5.13 -3.90 11.54
N ASN A 66 -4.01 -4.16 10.86
CA ASN A 66 -2.94 -5.09 11.31
C ASN A 66 -1.92 -4.40 12.23
N VAL A 67 -2.42 -3.62 13.21
CA VAL A 67 -1.63 -2.64 14.00
C VAL A 67 -0.44 -3.24 14.74
N GLN A 68 -0.55 -4.46 15.30
CA GLN A 68 0.53 -5.10 16.04
C GLN A 68 1.66 -5.54 15.11
N PHE A 69 1.30 -6.13 13.99
CA PHE A 69 2.25 -6.56 12.96
C PHE A 69 2.99 -5.34 12.40
N GLU A 70 2.26 -4.32 11.94
CA GLU A 70 2.84 -3.09 11.39
C GLU A 70 3.84 -2.44 12.37
N ALA A 71 3.44 -2.23 13.62
CA ALA A 71 4.31 -1.61 14.61
C ALA A 71 5.59 -2.42 14.89
N GLN A 72 5.49 -3.76 14.88
CA GLN A 72 6.66 -4.62 15.11
C GLN A 72 7.55 -4.71 13.87
N VAL A 73 6.98 -4.73 12.66
CA VAL A 73 7.76 -4.64 11.41
C VAL A 73 8.57 -3.33 11.38
N LEU A 74 7.93 -2.20 11.64
CA LEU A 74 8.62 -0.90 11.67
C LEU A 74 9.73 -0.87 12.73
N SER A 75 9.49 -1.44 13.93
CA SER A 75 10.51 -1.56 14.97
C SER A 75 11.67 -2.46 14.55
N HIS A 76 11.38 -3.59 13.89
CA HIS A 76 12.39 -4.51 13.37
C HIS A 76 13.25 -3.85 12.29
N LEU A 77 12.63 -3.20 11.30
CA LEU A 77 13.33 -2.52 10.21
C LEU A 77 14.24 -1.41 10.76
N ALA A 78 13.74 -0.60 11.69
CA ALA A 78 14.54 0.44 12.35
C ALA A 78 15.72 -0.15 13.12
N ALA A 79 15.57 -1.28 13.81
CA ALA A 79 16.66 -1.98 14.50
C ALA A 79 17.72 -2.54 13.55
N GLN A 80 17.36 -2.81 12.28
CA GLN A 80 18.28 -3.19 11.20
C GLN A 80 18.92 -1.97 10.50
N GLY A 81 18.68 -0.75 10.99
CA GLY A 81 19.23 0.48 10.44
C GLY A 81 18.47 1.03 9.23
N ILE A 82 17.29 0.49 8.92
CA ILE A 82 16.47 0.99 7.81
C ILE A 82 15.64 2.17 8.30
N GLN A 83 15.68 3.26 7.53
CA GLN A 83 14.91 4.44 7.85
C GLN A 83 13.45 4.24 7.49
N VAL A 84 12.59 4.25 8.53
CA VAL A 84 11.14 4.12 8.41
C VAL A 84 10.45 5.07 9.40
N SER A 85 9.20 5.42 9.12
CA SER A 85 8.34 6.15 10.06
C SER A 85 7.95 5.23 11.23
N ARG A 86 8.69 5.31 12.36
CA ARG A 86 8.45 4.42 13.50
C ARG A 86 7.11 4.69 14.15
N CYS A 87 6.42 3.61 14.56
CA CYS A 87 5.22 3.70 15.36
C CYS A 87 5.58 4.06 16.81
N LEU A 88 4.97 5.14 17.32
CA LEU A 88 5.11 5.56 18.71
C LEU A 88 4.13 4.78 19.60
N ARG A 89 4.56 4.45 20.82
CA ARG A 89 3.71 3.77 21.80
C ARG A 89 2.96 4.77 22.67
N THR A 90 1.76 4.37 23.09
CA THR A 90 1.02 5.10 24.14
C THR A 90 1.82 5.11 25.44
N ALA A 91 1.46 5.99 26.37
CA ALA A 91 2.04 6.01 27.73
C ALA A 91 1.88 4.67 28.47
N GLY A 92 0.84 3.89 28.14
CA GLY A 92 0.62 2.54 28.65
C GLY A 92 1.32 1.43 27.85
N GLY A 93 2.17 1.77 26.86
CA GLY A 93 2.96 0.79 26.07
C GLY A 93 2.21 0.17 24.88
N SER A 94 0.93 0.47 24.65
CA SER A 94 0.16 -0.04 23.51
C SER A 94 0.60 0.63 22.19
N VAL A 95 0.45 -0.06 21.05
CA VAL A 95 0.78 0.45 19.72
C VAL A 95 -0.33 1.32 19.12
N ALA A 96 -1.56 1.20 19.63
CA ALA A 96 -2.72 1.94 19.14
C ALA A 96 -3.71 2.21 20.27
N VAL A 97 -4.55 3.23 20.07
CA VAL A 97 -5.74 3.51 20.88
C VAL A 97 -6.98 3.09 20.06
N ARG A 98 -7.91 2.38 20.70
CA ARG A 98 -9.22 2.11 20.10
C ARG A 98 -10.10 3.37 20.19
N VAL A 99 -10.71 3.74 19.10
CA VAL A 99 -11.56 4.92 18.97
C VAL A 99 -12.91 4.49 18.45
N ALA A 100 -13.96 4.73 19.22
CA ALA A 100 -15.34 4.50 18.77
C ALA A 100 -15.80 5.69 17.91
N LEU A 101 -16.24 5.41 16.69
CA LEU A 101 -16.90 6.34 15.79
C LEU A 101 -18.35 5.89 15.55
N PRO A 102 -19.24 6.74 15.04
CA PRO A 102 -20.63 6.34 14.77
C PRO A 102 -20.77 5.10 13.89
N GLU A 103 -19.88 4.94 12.92
CA GLU A 103 -19.85 3.83 11.97
C GLU A 103 -19.09 2.59 12.45
N GLY A 104 -18.45 2.64 13.60
CA GLY A 104 -17.71 1.50 14.15
C GLY A 104 -16.40 1.89 14.84
N GLU A 105 -15.63 0.87 15.20
CA GLU A 105 -14.35 1.03 15.89
C GLU A 105 -13.19 1.26 14.90
N CYS A 106 -12.32 2.22 15.24
CA CYS A 106 -11.07 2.52 14.54
C CYS A 106 -9.86 2.32 15.45
N ALA A 107 -8.71 2.10 14.86
CA ALA A 107 -7.42 2.14 15.53
C ALA A 107 -6.72 3.47 15.25
N LEU A 108 -6.35 4.21 16.31
CA LEU A 108 -5.49 5.38 16.22
C LEU A 108 -4.05 4.97 16.50
N MET A 109 -3.19 5.09 15.51
CA MET A 109 -1.74 4.94 15.64
C MET A 109 -1.05 6.29 15.47
N VAL A 110 0.09 6.46 16.13
CA VAL A 110 0.92 7.67 15.99
C VAL A 110 2.31 7.26 15.53
N PHE A 111 2.84 8.01 14.56
CA PHE A 111 4.12 7.76 13.92
C PHE A 111 5.04 8.96 14.00
N GLU A 112 6.33 8.72 13.91
CA GLU A 112 7.31 9.79 13.71
C GLU A 112 7.01 10.52 12.40
N PHE A 113 7.08 11.84 12.44
CA PHE A 113 6.99 12.66 11.24
C PHE A 113 8.28 12.57 10.46
N LEU A 114 8.17 12.34 9.17
CA LEU A 114 9.30 12.32 8.24
C LEU A 114 9.25 13.55 7.34
N GLU A 115 10.41 14.10 7.02
CA GLU A 115 10.59 15.14 6.02
C GLU A 115 11.31 14.54 4.80
N GLY A 116 10.94 15.01 3.62
CA GLY A 116 11.54 14.56 2.36
C GLY A 116 10.63 14.82 1.16
N GLU A 117 11.10 14.45 0.00
CA GLU A 117 10.36 14.54 -1.25
C GLU A 117 9.96 13.12 -1.70
N PHE A 118 8.78 12.96 -2.28
CA PHE A 118 8.40 11.69 -2.89
C PHE A 118 9.40 11.27 -3.97
N THR A 119 9.45 9.97 -4.26
CA THR A 119 10.28 9.47 -5.37
C THR A 119 9.98 10.24 -6.65
N GLY A 120 10.98 10.99 -7.11
CA GLY A 120 10.90 11.80 -8.32
C GLY A 120 11.03 10.93 -9.59
N GLU A 121 11.26 11.61 -10.70
CA GLU A 121 11.40 10.96 -12.02
C GLU A 121 12.88 10.80 -12.44
N SER A 122 13.82 11.30 -11.62
CA SER A 122 15.25 11.13 -11.89
C SER A 122 15.67 9.68 -11.73
N THR A 123 16.65 9.26 -12.51
CA THR A 123 17.26 7.93 -12.38
C THR A 123 17.79 7.69 -10.96
N GLU A 124 18.40 8.72 -10.35
CA GLU A 124 18.97 8.63 -9.01
C GLU A 124 17.89 8.34 -7.95
N ASP A 125 16.75 9.05 -7.98
CA ASP A 125 15.65 8.83 -7.05
C ASP A 125 15.03 7.45 -7.20
N ILE A 126 14.79 7.03 -8.45
CA ILE A 126 14.21 5.73 -8.75
C ILE A 126 15.12 4.59 -8.29
N GLN A 127 16.42 4.73 -8.52
CA GLN A 127 17.41 3.75 -8.06
C GLN A 127 17.55 3.73 -6.54
N ALA A 128 17.50 4.90 -5.88
CA ALA A 128 17.50 4.97 -4.42
C ALA A 128 16.27 4.26 -3.82
N PHE A 129 15.09 4.49 -4.39
CA PHE A 129 13.86 3.79 -4.01
C PHE A 129 13.98 2.28 -4.19
N ALA A 130 14.45 1.83 -5.35
CA ALA A 130 14.57 0.40 -5.67
C ALA A 130 15.59 -0.32 -4.75
N ARG A 131 16.77 0.28 -4.53
CA ARG A 131 17.78 -0.24 -3.59
C ARG A 131 17.25 -0.29 -2.17
N GLY A 132 16.56 0.79 -1.72
CA GLY A 132 15.93 0.84 -0.40
C GLY A 132 14.90 -0.28 -0.21
N LEU A 133 14.07 -0.56 -1.21
CA LEU A 133 13.09 -1.65 -1.17
C LEU A 133 13.79 -3.03 -1.12
N ALA A 134 14.87 -3.22 -1.86
CA ALA A 134 15.64 -4.46 -1.81
C ALA A 134 16.28 -4.70 -0.43
N VAL A 135 16.80 -3.65 0.21
CA VAL A 135 17.35 -3.69 1.57
C VAL A 135 16.26 -3.96 2.61
N LEU A 136 15.06 -3.36 2.44
CA LEU A 136 13.90 -3.65 3.27
C LEU A 136 13.52 -5.13 3.22
N HIS A 137 13.45 -5.72 2.03
CA HIS A 137 13.16 -7.14 1.87
C HIS A 137 14.24 -8.03 2.51
N ALA A 138 15.51 -7.67 2.36
CA ALA A 138 16.62 -8.43 2.98
C ALA A 138 16.53 -8.39 4.51
N ALA A 139 16.20 -7.24 5.10
CA ALA A 139 15.96 -7.14 6.54
C ALA A 139 14.72 -7.93 6.98
N GLY A 140 13.66 -7.91 6.14
CA GLY A 140 12.43 -8.66 6.38
C GLY A 140 12.63 -10.18 6.48
N ASP A 141 13.64 -10.75 5.82
CA ASP A 141 13.96 -12.19 5.88
C ASP A 141 14.25 -12.67 7.33
N SER A 142 14.74 -11.78 8.19
CA SER A 142 15.03 -12.07 9.62
C SER A 142 13.90 -11.71 10.57
N TYR A 143 12.77 -11.19 10.09
CA TYR A 143 11.64 -10.82 10.97
C TYR A 143 11.06 -12.05 11.69
N ARG A 144 10.88 -11.95 12.99
CA ARG A 144 10.33 -13.00 13.88
C ARG A 144 9.34 -12.43 14.90
N GLY A 145 8.67 -11.33 14.54
CA GLY A 145 7.72 -10.65 15.40
C GLY A 145 6.31 -11.23 15.32
N ALA A 146 5.30 -10.41 15.63
CA ALA A 146 3.89 -10.80 15.54
C ALA A 146 3.53 -11.34 14.16
N ALA A 147 2.66 -12.34 14.12
CA ALA A 147 2.11 -12.82 12.86
C ALA A 147 1.22 -11.75 12.21
N SER A 148 1.23 -11.68 10.90
CA SER A 148 0.29 -10.86 10.15
C SER A 148 -1.12 -11.45 10.22
N ALA A 149 -2.12 -10.59 10.27
CA ALA A 149 -3.52 -11.00 10.20
C ALA A 149 -3.91 -11.54 8.81
N TYR A 150 -3.11 -11.27 7.79
CA TYR A 150 -3.33 -11.74 6.41
C TYR A 150 -1.99 -11.99 5.71
N VAL A 151 -2.05 -12.75 4.63
CA VAL A 151 -0.93 -13.03 3.72
C VAL A 151 -1.26 -12.42 2.37
N LEU A 152 -0.29 -11.77 1.74
CA LEU A 152 -0.43 -11.21 0.39
C LEU A 152 -0.26 -12.32 -0.65
N ASP A 153 -1.21 -13.27 -0.64
CA ASP A 153 -1.34 -14.38 -1.58
C ASP A 153 -2.46 -14.12 -2.60
N LEU A 154 -2.76 -15.11 -3.45
CA LEU A 154 -3.79 -14.95 -4.48
C LEU A 154 -5.21 -14.90 -3.90
N ASP A 155 -5.45 -15.52 -2.74
CA ASP A 155 -6.75 -15.41 -2.08
C ASP A 155 -7.00 -13.97 -1.62
N TYR A 156 -5.99 -13.35 -0.99
CA TYR A 156 -6.07 -11.98 -0.50
C TYR A 156 -6.00 -10.94 -1.62
N LEU A 157 -5.13 -11.14 -2.61
CA LEU A 157 -4.84 -10.13 -3.64
C LEU A 157 -5.79 -10.20 -4.85
N LEU A 158 -6.39 -11.35 -5.12
CA LEU A 158 -7.19 -11.58 -6.33
C LEU A 158 -8.58 -12.13 -6.03
N LEU A 159 -8.71 -13.26 -5.33
CA LEU A 159 -10.00 -13.97 -5.24
C LEU A 159 -11.00 -13.21 -4.35
N SER A 160 -10.61 -12.83 -3.14
CA SER A 160 -11.48 -12.04 -2.26
C SER A 160 -11.82 -10.64 -2.82
N PRO A 161 -10.86 -9.88 -3.42
CA PRO A 161 -11.18 -8.66 -4.15
C PRO A 161 -12.13 -8.86 -5.33
N LEU A 162 -11.99 -9.94 -6.09
CA LEU A 162 -12.90 -10.28 -7.17
C LEU A 162 -14.32 -10.53 -6.64
N GLU A 163 -14.48 -11.29 -5.58
CA GLU A 163 -15.79 -11.48 -4.95
C GLU A 163 -16.45 -10.16 -4.52
N ASN A 164 -15.69 -9.24 -3.92
CA ASN A 164 -16.19 -7.92 -3.56
C ASN A 164 -16.60 -7.11 -4.80
N LEU A 165 -15.80 -7.16 -5.85
CA LEU A 165 -16.07 -6.49 -7.12
C LEU A 165 -17.35 -7.00 -7.78
N LEU A 166 -17.58 -8.33 -7.76
CA LEU A 166 -18.77 -8.94 -8.35
C LEU A 166 -20.07 -8.56 -7.60
N ARG A 167 -19.96 -8.18 -6.31
CA ARG A 167 -21.09 -7.68 -5.51
C ARG A 167 -21.36 -6.18 -5.69
N ALA A 168 -20.50 -5.46 -6.44
CA ALA A 168 -20.66 -4.02 -6.62
C ALA A 168 -22.00 -3.69 -7.31
N PRO A 169 -22.76 -2.66 -6.87
CA PRO A 169 -24.04 -2.28 -7.47
C PRO A 169 -23.97 -1.94 -8.96
N SER A 170 -22.79 -1.54 -9.45
CA SER A 170 -22.53 -1.21 -10.86
C SER A 170 -22.11 -2.42 -11.71
N MET A 171 -21.93 -3.59 -11.11
CA MET A 171 -21.66 -4.83 -11.83
C MET A 171 -22.91 -5.25 -12.62
N THR A 172 -22.71 -5.58 -13.89
CA THR A 172 -23.80 -6.03 -14.77
C THR A 172 -23.62 -7.50 -15.15
N SER A 173 -24.71 -8.16 -15.58
CA SER A 173 -24.65 -9.54 -16.09
C SER A 173 -23.74 -9.70 -17.33
N GLU A 174 -23.47 -8.62 -18.06
CA GLU A 174 -22.51 -8.58 -19.17
C GLU A 174 -21.05 -8.57 -18.68
N LEU A 175 -20.76 -7.83 -17.60
CA LEU A 175 -19.39 -7.63 -17.09
C LEU A 175 -18.94 -8.74 -16.15
N GLN A 176 -19.86 -9.30 -15.38
CA GLN A 176 -19.56 -10.34 -14.40
C GLN A 176 -18.73 -11.49 -14.99
N PRO A 177 -19.16 -12.19 -16.08
CA PRO A 177 -18.37 -13.29 -16.63
C PRO A 177 -17.00 -12.86 -17.17
N GLN A 178 -16.86 -11.59 -17.57
CA GLN A 178 -15.57 -11.07 -18.04
C GLN A 178 -14.56 -10.95 -16.90
N PHE A 179 -14.97 -10.44 -15.74
CA PHE A 179 -14.09 -10.34 -14.56
C PHE A 179 -13.81 -11.72 -13.95
N GLU A 180 -14.81 -12.61 -13.90
CA GLU A 180 -14.60 -13.98 -13.43
C GLU A 180 -13.58 -14.74 -14.28
N GLU A 181 -13.70 -14.66 -15.59
CA GLU A 181 -12.78 -15.32 -16.52
C GLU A 181 -11.37 -14.72 -16.48
N LEU A 182 -11.24 -13.39 -16.41
CA LEU A 182 -9.95 -12.73 -16.25
C LEU A 182 -9.27 -13.13 -14.94
N GLY A 183 -10.01 -13.14 -13.83
CA GLY A 183 -9.49 -13.56 -12.53
C GLY A 183 -9.02 -15.02 -12.53
N ARG A 184 -9.82 -15.92 -13.10
CA ARG A 184 -9.48 -17.34 -13.24
C ARG A 184 -8.19 -17.55 -14.04
N ARG A 185 -8.06 -16.91 -15.22
CA ARG A 185 -6.87 -17.04 -16.07
C ARG A 185 -5.61 -16.45 -15.40
N LEU A 186 -5.73 -15.32 -14.73
CA LEU A 186 -4.61 -14.75 -13.96
C LEU A 186 -4.15 -15.68 -12.84
N HIS A 187 -5.10 -16.24 -12.11
CA HIS A 187 -4.80 -17.20 -11.04
C HIS A 187 -4.05 -18.43 -11.59
N GLU A 188 -4.59 -19.07 -12.64
CA GLU A 188 -3.98 -20.23 -13.29
C GLU A 188 -2.59 -19.91 -13.87
N ARG A 189 -2.45 -18.74 -14.52
CA ARG A 189 -1.18 -18.30 -15.07
C ARG A 189 -0.12 -18.15 -13.99
N ILE A 190 -0.44 -17.49 -12.86
CA ILE A 190 0.53 -17.29 -11.78
C ILE A 190 0.88 -18.63 -11.13
N GLN A 191 -0.09 -19.50 -10.88
CA GLN A 191 0.18 -20.84 -10.34
C GLN A 191 1.06 -21.69 -11.26
N SER A 192 0.93 -21.55 -12.59
CA SER A 192 1.75 -22.27 -13.56
C SER A 192 3.21 -21.85 -13.59
N LEU A 193 3.59 -20.71 -12.97
CA LEU A 193 4.97 -20.25 -12.90
C LEU A 193 5.82 -21.00 -11.85
N GLY A 194 5.20 -21.86 -11.05
CA GLY A 194 5.86 -22.63 -10.01
C GLY A 194 6.06 -21.85 -8.70
N ASP A 195 7.08 -22.24 -7.94
CA ASP A 195 7.39 -21.61 -6.67
C ASP A 195 7.92 -20.19 -6.85
N LEU A 196 7.18 -19.21 -6.36
CA LEU A 196 7.55 -17.81 -6.35
C LEU A 196 8.15 -17.41 -5.01
N THR A 197 9.13 -16.52 -5.03
CA THR A 197 9.82 -16.01 -3.84
C THR A 197 8.82 -15.28 -2.93
N ARG A 198 8.90 -15.58 -1.63
CA ARG A 198 8.14 -14.88 -0.58
C ARG A 198 9.05 -13.94 0.18
N VAL A 199 8.53 -12.74 0.48
CA VAL A 199 9.22 -11.70 1.26
C VAL A 199 8.27 -11.07 2.26
N LEU A 200 8.81 -10.28 3.18
CA LEU A 200 8.04 -9.32 3.94
C LEU A 200 7.77 -8.11 3.01
N CYS A 201 6.59 -8.06 2.42
CA CYS A 201 6.18 -6.96 1.55
C CYS A 201 5.83 -5.70 2.35
N HIS A 202 6.14 -4.54 1.79
CA HIS A 202 5.50 -3.29 2.16
C HIS A 202 4.01 -3.29 1.75
N GLY A 203 3.71 -3.94 0.63
CA GLY A 203 2.37 -4.14 0.09
C GLY A 203 1.83 -2.99 -0.76
N ASP A 204 2.41 -1.80 -0.65
CA ASP A 204 1.99 -0.59 -1.40
C ASP A 204 3.17 0.32 -1.78
N ALA A 205 4.32 -0.25 -2.16
CA ALA A 205 5.54 0.49 -2.51
C ALA A 205 5.46 1.10 -3.92
N HIS A 206 4.73 2.20 -4.07
CA HIS A 206 4.51 2.87 -5.38
C HIS A 206 5.29 4.18 -5.58
N GLY A 207 6.27 4.48 -4.73
CA GLY A 207 7.09 5.70 -4.82
C GLY A 207 6.46 6.95 -4.21
N MET A 208 5.21 6.87 -3.71
CA MET A 208 4.55 7.93 -2.91
C MET A 208 4.31 7.48 -1.46
N ASN A 209 4.76 6.28 -1.09
CA ASN A 209 4.82 5.78 0.28
C ASN A 209 6.26 5.69 0.79
N ASN A 210 7.13 6.49 0.18
CA ASN A 210 8.47 6.76 0.64
C ASN A 210 8.89 8.18 0.30
N PHE A 211 9.83 8.73 1.06
CA PHE A 211 10.57 9.92 0.69
C PHE A 211 11.97 9.56 0.22
N ILE A 212 12.54 10.40 -0.62
CA ILE A 212 13.95 10.37 -0.98
C ILE A 212 14.65 11.51 -0.23
N VAL A 213 15.69 11.14 0.51
CA VAL A 213 16.47 12.07 1.35
C VAL A 213 17.96 11.96 1.00
N PRO A 214 18.78 12.98 1.34
CA PRO A 214 20.23 12.84 1.27
C PRO A 214 20.72 11.72 2.19
N SER A 215 21.59 10.85 1.68
CA SER A 215 22.22 9.80 2.49
C SER A 215 23.45 10.34 3.24
N ALA A 216 23.62 9.91 4.49
CA ALA A 216 24.82 10.24 5.27
C ALA A 216 26.12 9.70 4.64
N GLN A 217 26.02 8.71 3.79
CA GLN A 217 27.14 8.09 3.05
C GLN A 217 27.37 8.72 1.66
N GLY A 218 26.63 9.75 1.35
CA GLY A 218 26.59 10.40 0.03
C GLY A 218 25.55 9.81 -0.90
N GLY A 219 25.05 10.61 -1.86
CA GLY A 219 23.94 10.24 -2.74
C GLY A 219 22.57 10.35 -2.05
N ARG A 220 21.64 9.51 -2.44
CA ARG A 220 20.24 9.53 -2.01
C ARG A 220 19.80 8.17 -1.47
N GLU A 221 18.88 8.20 -0.49
CA GLU A 221 18.29 6.99 0.09
C GLU A 221 16.78 7.14 0.27
N ALA A 222 16.06 6.00 0.30
CA ALA A 222 14.63 5.97 0.51
C ALA A 222 14.28 5.75 1.98
N VAL A 223 13.31 6.52 2.48
CA VAL A 223 12.72 6.40 3.81
C VAL A 223 11.26 6.01 3.66
N PHE A 224 10.86 4.85 4.17
CA PHE A 224 9.54 4.27 3.93
C PHE A 224 8.54 4.59 5.04
N PHE A 225 7.26 4.71 4.64
CA PHE A 225 6.12 4.91 5.55
C PHE A 225 4.85 4.28 4.97
N ASP A 226 3.76 4.24 5.76
CA ASP A 226 2.45 3.71 5.40
C ASP A 226 2.46 2.17 5.15
N PHE A 227 2.88 1.42 6.18
CA PHE A 227 2.97 -0.05 6.17
C PHE A 227 1.63 -0.74 6.49
N ASP A 228 0.50 -0.09 6.33
CA ASP A 228 -0.81 -0.67 6.66
C ASP A 228 -1.22 -1.83 5.75
N GLU A 229 -0.60 -1.94 4.57
CA GLU A 229 -0.72 -3.06 3.63
C GLU A 229 0.39 -4.11 3.81
N ALA A 230 1.31 -3.92 4.76
CA ALA A 230 2.45 -4.82 4.91
C ALA A 230 2.02 -6.22 5.36
N GLY A 231 2.70 -7.23 4.80
CA GLY A 231 2.47 -8.62 5.13
C GLY A 231 3.44 -9.56 4.41
N PRO A 232 3.52 -10.83 4.83
CA PRO A 232 4.23 -11.84 4.05
C PRO A 232 3.55 -12.02 2.70
N GLY A 233 4.30 -12.01 1.61
CA GLY A 233 3.71 -12.05 0.28
C GLY A 233 4.68 -12.38 -0.83
N TYR A 234 4.23 -12.28 -2.07
CA TYR A 234 5.03 -12.54 -3.26
C TYR A 234 5.95 -11.35 -3.57
N LEU A 235 7.25 -11.65 -3.78
CA LEU A 235 8.21 -10.67 -4.28
C LEU A 235 7.73 -10.04 -5.60
N ALA A 236 7.23 -10.87 -6.51
CA ALA A 236 6.74 -10.40 -7.80
C ALA A 236 5.55 -9.43 -7.68
N TYR A 237 4.67 -9.61 -6.69
CA TYR A 237 3.61 -8.65 -6.39
C TYR A 237 4.18 -7.31 -5.93
N GLU A 238 5.11 -7.34 -4.98
CA GLU A 238 5.76 -6.11 -4.49
C GLU A 238 6.43 -5.33 -5.62
N LEU A 239 7.19 -6.02 -6.47
CA LEU A 239 7.84 -5.40 -7.62
C LEU A 239 6.85 -4.92 -8.69
N ALA A 240 5.65 -5.48 -8.74
CA ALA A 240 4.59 -5.08 -9.66
C ALA A 240 3.92 -3.74 -9.30
N VAL A 241 3.97 -3.33 -8.03
CA VAL A 241 3.28 -2.10 -7.57
C VAL A 241 3.84 -0.85 -8.25
N TYR A 242 5.16 -0.75 -8.43
CA TYR A 242 5.75 0.41 -9.08
C TYR A 242 5.41 0.54 -10.57
N PRO A 243 5.63 -0.48 -11.44
CA PRO A 243 5.20 -0.38 -12.85
C PRO A 243 3.68 -0.27 -12.97
N TRP A 244 2.89 -0.87 -12.06
CA TRP A 244 1.44 -0.70 -12.05
C TRP A 244 1.04 0.78 -11.95
N VAL A 245 1.71 1.60 -11.15
CA VAL A 245 1.39 3.04 -11.05
C VAL A 245 1.86 3.84 -12.26
N LEU A 246 2.92 3.37 -12.92
CA LEU A 246 3.51 4.05 -14.08
C LEU A 246 2.79 3.75 -15.40
N TRP A 247 2.19 2.55 -15.52
CA TRP A 247 1.65 2.06 -16.78
C TRP A 247 0.39 2.81 -17.20
N PRO A 248 0.21 3.07 -18.52
CA PRO A 248 -1.00 3.70 -19.02
C PRO A 248 -2.28 2.98 -18.57
N ARG A 249 -3.30 3.77 -18.25
CA ARG A 249 -4.62 3.28 -17.81
C ARG A 249 -5.64 3.18 -18.94
N SER A 250 -5.24 3.49 -20.16
CA SER A 250 -6.03 3.33 -21.35
C SER A 250 -5.65 2.03 -22.07
N PRO A 251 -6.61 1.20 -22.51
CA PRO A 251 -6.30 0.00 -23.27
C PRO A 251 -5.64 0.25 -24.62
N ASP A 252 -5.78 1.45 -25.18
CA ASP A 252 -5.24 1.80 -26.50
C ASP A 252 -3.87 2.51 -26.41
N GLU A 253 -3.32 2.69 -25.20
CA GLU A 253 -2.10 3.45 -24.97
C GLU A 253 -0.94 2.50 -24.58
N ALA A 254 0.13 2.56 -25.38
CA ALA A 254 1.39 1.90 -25.06
C ALA A 254 2.24 2.78 -24.11
N PRO A 255 3.08 2.15 -23.23
CA PRO A 255 3.99 2.92 -22.40
C PRO A 255 5.02 3.67 -23.25
N GLY A 256 5.15 4.97 -23.01
CA GLY A 256 6.19 5.79 -23.64
C GLY A 256 7.58 5.48 -23.08
N GLU A 257 8.64 5.94 -23.79
CA GLU A 257 10.04 5.71 -23.41
C GLU A 257 10.37 6.14 -21.96
N LYS A 258 9.74 7.21 -21.48
CA LYS A 258 9.89 7.68 -20.10
C LYS A 258 9.45 6.62 -19.06
N VAL A 259 8.32 5.95 -19.31
CA VAL A 259 7.82 4.86 -18.44
C VAL A 259 8.76 3.67 -18.49
N LEU A 260 9.19 3.28 -19.70
CA LEU A 260 10.09 2.16 -19.90
C LEU A 260 11.46 2.40 -19.25
N ARG A 261 12.02 3.62 -19.35
CA ARG A 261 13.25 4.00 -18.67
C ARG A 261 13.10 3.88 -17.15
N ARG A 262 12.04 4.47 -16.57
CA ARG A 262 11.79 4.41 -15.13
C ARG A 262 11.66 2.97 -14.62
N TRP A 263 11.02 2.12 -15.39
CA TRP A 263 10.93 0.69 -15.07
C TRP A 263 12.31 0.01 -15.12
N ARG A 264 13.11 0.25 -16.15
CA ARG A 264 14.48 -0.28 -16.27
C ARG A 264 15.37 0.16 -15.10
N ASP A 265 15.34 1.48 -14.79
CA ASP A 265 16.10 2.05 -13.67
C ASP A 265 15.72 1.39 -12.33
N PHE A 266 14.43 1.19 -12.10
CA PHE A 266 13.93 0.52 -10.89
C PHE A 266 14.36 -0.95 -10.83
N LEU A 267 14.04 -1.73 -11.84
CA LEU A 267 14.33 -3.17 -11.84
C LEU A 267 15.83 -3.44 -11.80
N GLY A 268 16.63 -2.65 -12.52
CA GLY A 268 18.08 -2.76 -12.54
C GLY A 268 18.67 -2.55 -11.16
N ALA A 269 18.36 -1.43 -10.53
CA ALA A 269 18.87 -1.11 -9.19
C ALA A 269 18.40 -2.10 -8.12
N TYR A 270 17.17 -2.60 -8.23
CA TYR A 270 16.68 -3.65 -7.32
C TYR A 270 17.50 -4.93 -7.47
N ARG A 271 17.72 -5.39 -8.71
CA ARG A 271 18.46 -6.63 -9.01
C ARG A 271 19.95 -6.56 -8.65
N GLU A 272 20.55 -5.38 -8.72
CA GLU A 272 21.93 -5.14 -8.22
C GLU A 272 22.04 -5.36 -6.71
N ALA A 273 21.00 -4.97 -5.94
CA ALA A 273 20.99 -5.09 -4.49
C ALA A 273 20.46 -6.45 -3.98
N ARG A 274 19.52 -7.07 -4.70
CA ARG A 274 18.92 -8.37 -4.34
C ARG A 274 18.59 -9.18 -5.60
N PRO A 275 19.04 -10.43 -5.69
CA PRO A 275 18.69 -11.30 -6.82
C PRO A 275 17.18 -11.51 -6.93
N VAL A 276 16.68 -11.60 -8.17
CA VAL A 276 15.30 -11.91 -8.50
C VAL A 276 15.29 -13.15 -9.40
N ALA A 277 14.55 -14.17 -8.99
CA ALA A 277 14.44 -15.41 -9.77
C ALA A 277 13.70 -15.18 -11.09
N GLU A 278 13.99 -15.98 -12.10
CA GLU A 278 13.36 -15.85 -13.43
C GLU A 278 11.84 -16.05 -13.38
N ALA A 279 11.36 -16.94 -12.48
CA ALA A 279 9.93 -17.14 -12.27
C ALA A 279 9.28 -15.86 -11.72
N ASP A 280 9.92 -15.19 -10.74
CA ASP A 280 9.42 -13.92 -10.19
C ASP A 280 9.39 -12.81 -11.25
N LEU A 281 10.44 -12.71 -12.08
CA LEU A 281 10.48 -11.73 -13.18
C LEU A 281 9.30 -11.92 -14.15
N ARG A 282 8.98 -13.17 -14.51
CA ARG A 282 7.83 -13.48 -15.38
C ARG A 282 6.49 -13.23 -14.71
N ALA A 283 6.43 -13.26 -13.37
CA ALA A 283 5.22 -13.03 -12.61
C ALA A 283 4.88 -11.54 -12.43
N ILE A 284 5.83 -10.60 -12.58
CA ILE A 284 5.60 -9.17 -12.31
C ILE A 284 4.44 -8.62 -13.16
N ALA A 285 4.41 -8.87 -14.46
CA ALA A 285 3.35 -8.36 -15.33
C ALA A 285 1.95 -8.92 -14.95
N PRO A 286 1.74 -10.24 -14.74
CA PRO A 286 0.49 -10.75 -14.17
C PRO A 286 0.10 -10.10 -12.84
N PHE A 287 1.06 -9.86 -11.95
CA PHE A 287 0.77 -9.22 -10.66
C PHE A 287 0.39 -7.74 -10.79
N MET A 288 0.72 -7.03 -11.86
CA MET A 288 0.14 -5.70 -12.12
C MET A 288 -1.39 -5.80 -12.30
N ALA A 289 -1.87 -6.80 -13.02
CA ALA A 289 -3.31 -7.04 -13.18
C ALA A 289 -3.95 -7.48 -11.86
N VAL A 290 -3.29 -8.33 -11.07
CA VAL A 290 -3.73 -8.70 -9.72
C VAL A 290 -3.84 -7.48 -8.82
N ARG A 291 -2.84 -6.57 -8.84
CA ARG A 291 -2.90 -5.30 -8.08
C ARG A 291 -4.11 -4.46 -8.48
N GLN A 292 -4.48 -4.47 -9.76
CA GLN A 292 -5.67 -3.76 -10.22
C GLN A 292 -6.96 -4.42 -9.69
N PHE A 293 -7.05 -5.75 -9.65
CA PHE A 293 -8.17 -6.46 -9.02
C PHE A 293 -8.28 -6.13 -7.54
N TRP A 294 -7.14 -6.12 -6.82
CA TRP A 294 -7.10 -5.71 -5.42
C TRP A 294 -7.72 -4.31 -5.22
N LEU A 295 -7.30 -3.32 -6.02
CA LEU A 295 -7.83 -1.97 -5.93
C LEU A 295 -9.33 -1.90 -6.23
N LEU A 296 -9.78 -2.61 -7.27
CA LEU A 296 -11.21 -2.65 -7.64
C LEU A 296 -12.06 -3.28 -6.53
N GLY A 297 -11.58 -4.34 -5.89
CA GLY A 297 -12.26 -4.97 -4.76
C GLY A 297 -12.31 -4.08 -3.52
N GLU A 298 -11.24 -3.35 -3.22
CA GLU A 298 -11.20 -2.36 -2.14
C GLU A 298 -12.19 -1.20 -2.41
N TYR A 299 -12.29 -0.72 -3.64
CA TYR A 299 -13.26 0.31 -4.03
C TYR A 299 -14.69 -0.21 -3.97
N ALA A 300 -14.95 -1.42 -4.46
CA ALA A 300 -16.27 -2.04 -4.41
C ALA A 300 -16.79 -2.16 -2.97
N GLY A 301 -15.94 -2.56 -2.03
CA GLY A 301 -16.27 -2.64 -0.62
C GLY A 301 -16.54 -1.29 0.05
N ARG A 302 -16.18 -0.17 -0.61
CA ARG A 302 -16.39 1.20 -0.12
C ARG A 302 -17.51 1.96 -0.79
N VAL A 303 -18.17 1.39 -1.76
CA VAL A 303 -19.32 2.03 -2.42
C VAL A 303 -20.38 2.50 -1.42
N PRO A 304 -20.68 1.77 -0.31
CA PRO A 304 -21.62 2.29 0.70
C PRO A 304 -21.18 3.61 1.36
N GLN A 305 -19.88 3.86 1.49
CA GLN A 305 -19.33 5.09 2.08
C GLN A 305 -19.12 6.20 1.04
N TRP A 306 -18.71 5.84 -0.19
CA TRP A 306 -18.30 6.80 -1.22
C TRP A 306 -19.40 7.11 -2.23
N GLY A 307 -20.47 6.32 -2.25
CA GLY A 307 -21.56 6.43 -3.19
C GLY A 307 -21.30 5.66 -4.49
N SER A 308 -22.39 5.27 -5.17
CA SER A 308 -22.35 4.45 -6.38
C SER A 308 -21.59 5.10 -7.55
N GLN A 309 -21.51 6.42 -7.58
CA GLN A 309 -20.76 7.15 -8.61
C GLN A 309 -19.24 7.05 -8.47
N ALA A 310 -18.73 6.56 -7.35
CA ALA A 310 -17.29 6.26 -7.19
C ALA A 310 -16.83 5.11 -8.10
N MET A 311 -17.75 4.21 -8.48
CA MET A 311 -17.47 3.07 -9.35
C MET A 311 -18.62 2.84 -10.35
N PRO A 312 -18.84 3.72 -11.34
CA PRO A 312 -19.93 3.53 -12.31
C PRO A 312 -19.63 2.40 -13.30
N THR A 313 -20.66 1.82 -13.91
CA THR A 313 -20.53 0.73 -14.90
C THR A 313 -19.57 1.07 -16.06
N SER A 314 -19.55 2.33 -16.50
CA SER A 314 -18.61 2.79 -17.54
C SER A 314 -17.15 2.68 -17.11
N TYR A 315 -16.86 2.93 -15.83
CA TYR A 315 -15.53 2.70 -15.25
C TYR A 315 -15.18 1.22 -15.27
N LEU A 316 -16.09 0.33 -14.84
CA LEU A 316 -15.85 -1.11 -14.86
C LEU A 316 -15.63 -1.65 -16.28
N ARG A 317 -16.34 -1.15 -17.30
CA ARG A 317 -16.10 -1.52 -18.71
C ARG A 317 -14.67 -1.18 -19.14
N ARG A 318 -14.18 0.03 -18.81
CA ARG A 318 -12.80 0.43 -19.10
C ARG A 318 -11.79 -0.46 -18.37
N GLN A 319 -12.07 -0.79 -17.11
CA GLN A 319 -11.20 -1.67 -16.33
C GLN A 319 -11.13 -3.09 -16.93
N ALA A 320 -12.25 -3.65 -17.35
CA ALA A 320 -12.27 -4.97 -18.00
C ALA A 320 -11.48 -4.95 -19.32
N ALA A 321 -11.59 -3.89 -20.12
CA ALA A 321 -10.82 -3.72 -21.36
C ALA A 321 -9.31 -3.61 -21.07
N MET A 322 -8.92 -2.79 -20.10
CA MET A 322 -7.53 -2.62 -19.69
C MET A 322 -6.93 -3.94 -19.13
N LEU A 323 -7.66 -4.65 -18.28
CA LEU A 323 -7.21 -5.91 -17.69
C LEU A 323 -7.01 -7.00 -18.75
N ARG A 324 -7.87 -7.06 -19.80
CA ARG A 324 -7.66 -7.96 -20.94
C ARG A 324 -6.35 -7.68 -21.68
N GLN A 325 -5.99 -6.40 -21.83
CA GLN A 325 -4.70 -6.03 -22.43
C GLN A 325 -3.55 -6.40 -21.49
N TRP A 326 -3.67 -6.14 -20.20
CA TRP A 326 -2.62 -6.45 -19.22
C TRP A 326 -2.42 -7.95 -18.99
N GLU A 327 -3.41 -8.77 -19.25
CA GLU A 327 -3.27 -10.22 -19.21
C GLU A 327 -2.17 -10.73 -20.15
N SER A 328 -2.03 -10.13 -21.32
CA SER A 328 -0.98 -10.47 -22.30
C SER A 328 0.27 -9.59 -22.20
N LEU A 329 0.32 -8.68 -21.22
CA LEU A 329 1.42 -7.76 -21.06
C LEU A 329 2.74 -8.50 -20.81
N THR A 330 3.77 -8.04 -21.51
CA THR A 330 5.16 -8.43 -21.26
C THR A 330 5.97 -7.17 -20.93
N LEU A 331 6.59 -7.17 -19.76
CA LEU A 331 7.51 -6.10 -19.36
C LEU A 331 8.89 -6.34 -19.95
N PRO A 332 9.61 -5.29 -20.39
CA PRO A 332 11.02 -5.45 -20.76
C PRO A 332 11.82 -5.82 -19.51
N LEU A 333 12.46 -7.00 -19.55
CA LEU A 333 13.27 -7.56 -18.46
C LEU A 333 14.77 -7.44 -18.71
N SER A 334 15.16 -7.12 -19.96
CA SER A 334 16.54 -6.80 -20.34
C SER A 334 16.90 -5.39 -19.88
N LEU A 335 18.00 -5.27 -19.19
CA LEU A 335 18.63 -4.02 -18.74
C LEU A 335 19.35 -3.34 -19.89
#